data_368c40ed8e9c54e0b78b0067a2bde6de
#
_entry.id   368c40ed8e9c54e0b78b0067a2bde6de
#
_cell.length_a   1.000
_cell.length_b   1.000
_cell.length_c   1.000
_cell.angle_alpha   90.00
_cell.angle_beta   90.00
_cell.angle_gamma   90.00
#
_symmetry.space_group_name_H-M   'P 1'
#
loop_
_entity.id
_entity.type
_entity.pdbx_description
1 polymer ?
#
loop_
_entity_poly.entity_id
_entity_poly.type
_entity_poly.pdbx_seq_one_letter_code
_entity_poly.pdbx_strand_id
1 'polypeptide(L)'
;MSKILLVEDDSLLLEVMRNILEAEGFEIFPACNGRQALDLFQTVRPDLVVSDIMMPEMDGYQMLEAVRTLPIGVTVPFLFLSARTERSDVSRARSLGVDDYLFKPFDAPELVSAVRTRLDRRRVIELFDTRAAHLQTIVMLANVIETRDPYTAGHVERVRRLALNLAFALDWSNEDIAILEFGAILHDIGKIIVPSQVLKKTGPLTEQEWELMRRHPQAGAKMLEGVDHLRAAIPYVLYHHEWWNGCGYPFGLKGEAIPREGRLLKIVDVFDAMTSNRPYHSSMTAREAMDDLARNSGIYFDPAMLSVFIQTYKI
;
A
#
# COMPACT_ATOMS: atom_id res chain seq x y z
N MET A 1 3.40 -1.47 -24.24
CA MET A 1 2.30 -2.01 -25.06
C MET A 1 1.79 -3.25 -24.37
N SER A 2 0.47 -3.41 -24.15
CA SER A 2 -0.04 -4.61 -23.48
C SER A 2 -0.13 -5.76 -24.48
N LYS A 3 0.29 -6.95 -24.06
CA LYS A 3 0.31 -8.18 -24.85
C LYS A 3 -0.96 -8.97 -24.63
N ILE A 4 -1.64 -9.30 -25.71
CA ILE A 4 -2.88 -10.08 -25.66
C ILE A 4 -2.69 -11.40 -26.43
N LEU A 5 -2.93 -12.50 -25.77
CA LEU A 5 -3.04 -13.81 -26.41
C LEU A 5 -4.49 -13.99 -26.87
N LEU A 6 -4.70 -14.00 -28.18
CA LEU A 6 -6.02 -14.07 -28.80
C LEU A 6 -6.22 -15.46 -29.40
N VAL A 7 -7.23 -16.20 -28.93
CA VAL A 7 -7.44 -17.61 -29.26
C VAL A 7 -8.85 -17.80 -29.84
N GLU A 8 -8.90 -18.24 -31.09
CA GLU A 8 -10.16 -18.43 -31.83
C GLU A 8 -9.89 -19.42 -32.98
N ASP A 9 -10.72 -20.42 -33.16
CA ASP A 9 -10.55 -21.41 -34.22
C ASP A 9 -11.12 -20.97 -35.57
N ASP A 10 -12.08 -20.03 -35.59
CA ASP A 10 -12.52 -19.33 -36.79
C ASP A 10 -11.44 -18.31 -37.21
N SER A 11 -10.71 -18.66 -38.28
CA SER A 11 -9.61 -17.83 -38.81
C SER A 11 -10.03 -16.44 -39.26
N LEU A 12 -11.29 -16.28 -39.76
CA LEU A 12 -11.81 -14.98 -40.20
C LEU A 12 -12.11 -14.10 -38.99
N LEU A 13 -12.77 -14.63 -37.99
CA LEU A 13 -13.07 -13.93 -36.75
C LEU A 13 -11.79 -13.56 -36.01
N LEU A 14 -10.82 -14.47 -35.94
CA LEU A 14 -9.50 -14.24 -35.36
C LEU A 14 -8.80 -13.04 -36.01
N GLU A 15 -8.80 -12.97 -37.36
CA GLU A 15 -8.18 -11.89 -38.10
C GLU A 15 -8.90 -10.54 -37.89
N VAL A 16 -10.23 -10.54 -37.87
CA VAL A 16 -11.03 -9.35 -37.59
C VAL A 16 -10.74 -8.80 -36.21
N MET A 17 -10.79 -9.66 -35.17
CA MET A 17 -10.49 -9.24 -33.79
C MET A 17 -9.06 -8.75 -33.64
N ARG A 18 -8.09 -9.42 -34.27
CA ARG A 18 -6.70 -8.99 -34.29
C ARG A 18 -6.56 -7.58 -34.81
N ASN A 19 -7.13 -7.30 -35.98
CA ASN A 19 -7.05 -5.98 -36.62
C ASN A 19 -7.69 -4.89 -35.75
N ILE A 20 -8.83 -5.17 -35.12
CA ILE A 20 -9.48 -4.25 -34.19
C ILE A 20 -8.55 -3.91 -33.01
N LEU A 21 -7.99 -4.92 -32.35
CA LEU A 21 -7.17 -4.73 -31.16
C LEU A 21 -5.80 -4.12 -31.48
N GLU A 22 -5.18 -4.47 -32.61
CA GLU A 22 -3.92 -3.84 -33.07
C GLU A 22 -4.13 -2.35 -33.39
N ALA A 23 -5.27 -1.98 -34.00
CA ALA A 23 -5.61 -0.57 -34.24
C ALA A 23 -5.75 0.25 -32.93
N GLU A 24 -6.13 -0.40 -31.84
CA GLU A 24 -6.22 0.20 -30.49
C GLU A 24 -4.89 0.24 -29.72
N GLY A 25 -3.81 -0.22 -30.35
CA GLY A 25 -2.44 -0.15 -29.84
C GLY A 25 -2.05 -1.34 -28.95
N PHE A 26 -2.73 -2.50 -29.06
CA PHE A 26 -2.32 -3.73 -28.37
C PHE A 26 -1.37 -4.55 -29.23
N GLU A 27 -0.51 -5.34 -28.59
CA GLU A 27 0.35 -6.33 -29.24
C GLU A 27 -0.34 -7.68 -29.19
N ILE A 28 -0.74 -8.22 -30.36
CA ILE A 28 -1.60 -9.42 -30.46
C ILE A 28 -0.79 -10.65 -30.85
N PHE A 29 -0.99 -11.72 -30.11
CA PHE A 29 -0.43 -13.05 -30.37
C PHE A 29 -1.57 -14.01 -30.67
N PRO A 30 -1.82 -14.33 -31.96
CA PRO A 30 -2.94 -15.18 -32.35
C PRO A 30 -2.62 -16.67 -32.17
N ALA A 31 -3.63 -17.43 -31.78
CA ALA A 31 -3.62 -18.88 -31.72
C ALA A 31 -4.95 -19.43 -32.23
N CYS A 32 -4.94 -20.59 -32.93
CA CYS A 32 -6.16 -21.17 -33.49
C CYS A 32 -6.75 -22.32 -32.66
N ASN A 33 -6.15 -22.68 -31.53
CA ASN A 33 -6.66 -23.62 -30.53
C ASN A 33 -5.94 -23.47 -29.18
N GLY A 34 -6.47 -24.11 -28.15
CA GLY A 34 -5.93 -24.02 -26.79
C GLY A 34 -4.51 -24.61 -26.65
N ARG A 35 -4.14 -25.58 -27.45
CA ARG A 35 -2.81 -26.20 -27.42
C ARG A 35 -1.74 -25.20 -27.88
N GLN A 36 -1.95 -24.62 -29.06
CA GLN A 36 -1.06 -23.58 -29.58
C GLN A 36 -0.98 -22.38 -28.64
N ALA A 37 -2.12 -21.98 -28.07
CA ALA A 37 -2.17 -20.88 -27.12
C ALA A 37 -1.36 -21.17 -25.86
N LEU A 38 -1.39 -22.39 -25.32
CA LEU A 38 -0.61 -22.78 -24.15
C LEU A 38 0.91 -22.72 -24.41
N ASP A 39 1.36 -23.13 -25.61
CA ASP A 39 2.77 -23.03 -26.00
C ASP A 39 3.21 -21.57 -26.13
N LEU A 40 2.38 -20.71 -26.73
CA LEU A 40 2.62 -19.27 -26.83
C LEU A 40 2.60 -18.58 -25.47
N PHE A 41 1.72 -18.98 -24.55
CA PHE A 41 1.57 -18.38 -23.23
C PHE A 41 2.90 -18.35 -22.46
N GLN A 42 3.66 -19.43 -22.49
CA GLN A 42 4.93 -19.53 -21.77
C GLN A 42 6.02 -18.62 -22.32
N THR A 43 6.04 -18.40 -23.64
CA THR A 43 7.06 -17.59 -24.33
C THR A 43 6.71 -16.11 -24.35
N VAL A 44 5.45 -15.79 -24.62
CA VAL A 44 4.94 -14.41 -24.78
C VAL A 44 4.72 -13.74 -23.44
N ARG A 45 4.25 -14.47 -22.42
CA ARG A 45 3.82 -13.95 -21.12
C ARG A 45 2.78 -12.83 -21.30
N PRO A 46 1.57 -13.14 -21.76
CA PRO A 46 0.57 -12.14 -22.10
C PRO A 46 0.03 -11.43 -20.85
N ASP A 47 -0.47 -10.20 -21.06
CA ASP A 47 -1.14 -9.42 -20.03
C ASP A 47 -2.62 -9.78 -19.89
N LEU A 48 -3.22 -10.35 -20.95
CA LEU A 48 -4.60 -10.80 -21.02
C LEU A 48 -4.70 -11.96 -22.01
N VAL A 49 -5.55 -12.93 -21.71
CA VAL A 49 -6.00 -13.94 -22.66
C VAL A 49 -7.44 -13.66 -23.06
N VAL A 50 -7.69 -13.57 -24.36
CA VAL A 50 -9.04 -13.54 -24.95
C VAL A 50 -9.22 -14.83 -25.72
N SER A 51 -10.17 -15.67 -25.32
CA SER A 51 -10.27 -17.04 -25.87
C SER A 51 -11.72 -17.40 -26.16
N ASP A 52 -11.98 -18.02 -27.33
CA ASP A 52 -13.20 -18.80 -27.48
C ASP A 52 -13.20 -19.97 -26.49
N ILE A 53 -14.37 -20.39 -26.11
CA ILE A 53 -14.59 -21.55 -25.24
C ILE A 53 -14.50 -22.84 -26.03
N MET A 54 -15.22 -22.90 -27.17
CA MET A 54 -15.39 -24.12 -27.95
C MET A 54 -14.40 -24.19 -29.11
N MET A 55 -13.29 -24.91 -28.93
CA MET A 55 -12.25 -25.03 -29.91
C MET A 55 -11.81 -26.51 -30.04
N PRO A 56 -11.30 -26.95 -31.21
CA PRO A 56 -10.76 -28.29 -31.41
C PRO A 56 -9.48 -28.49 -30.58
N GLU A 57 -9.12 -29.78 -30.36
CA GLU A 57 -7.93 -30.29 -29.66
C GLU A 57 -7.91 -29.94 -28.14
N MET A 58 -8.03 -28.67 -27.78
CA MET A 58 -8.05 -28.19 -26.41
C MET A 58 -9.04 -27.02 -26.34
N ASP A 59 -10.10 -27.17 -25.59
CA ASP A 59 -11.07 -26.10 -25.37
C ASP A 59 -10.54 -25.00 -24.44
N GLY A 60 -11.27 -23.86 -24.38
CA GLY A 60 -10.87 -22.71 -23.58
C GLY A 60 -10.79 -23.01 -22.08
N TYR A 61 -11.64 -23.90 -21.56
CA TYR A 61 -11.60 -24.28 -20.13
C TYR A 61 -10.40 -25.16 -19.81
N GLN A 62 -10.11 -26.14 -20.64
CA GLN A 62 -8.93 -27.00 -20.51
C GLN A 62 -7.64 -26.17 -20.57
N MET A 63 -7.61 -25.18 -21.47
CA MET A 63 -6.50 -24.24 -21.56
C MET A 63 -6.38 -23.41 -20.28
N LEU A 64 -7.47 -22.86 -19.75
CA LEU A 64 -7.46 -22.09 -18.50
C LEU A 64 -6.92 -22.94 -17.34
N GLU A 65 -7.42 -24.18 -17.17
CA GLU A 65 -6.94 -25.10 -16.15
C GLU A 65 -5.43 -25.31 -16.27
N ALA A 66 -4.93 -25.58 -17.48
CA ALA A 66 -3.50 -25.77 -17.72
C ALA A 66 -2.68 -24.51 -17.41
N VAL A 67 -3.15 -23.33 -17.81
CA VAL A 67 -2.48 -22.06 -17.52
C VAL A 67 -2.46 -21.77 -16.02
N ARG A 68 -3.52 -22.07 -15.27
CA ARG A 68 -3.59 -21.86 -13.81
C ARG A 68 -2.61 -22.74 -13.01
N THR A 69 -2.09 -23.81 -13.59
CA THR A 69 -0.99 -24.60 -12.97
C THR A 69 0.37 -23.90 -13.08
N LEU A 70 0.51 -22.92 -13.96
CA LEU A 70 1.76 -22.18 -14.16
C LEU A 70 1.84 -21.00 -13.17
N PRO A 71 2.99 -20.74 -12.53
CA PRO A 71 3.12 -19.62 -11.56
C PRO A 71 2.69 -18.26 -12.13
N ILE A 72 3.02 -17.98 -13.41
CA ILE A 72 2.66 -16.73 -14.09
C ILE A 72 1.17 -16.73 -14.47
N GLY A 73 0.58 -17.90 -14.70
CA GLY A 73 -0.80 -18.05 -15.15
C GLY A 73 -1.85 -17.73 -14.08
N VAL A 74 -1.48 -17.75 -12.79
CA VAL A 74 -2.42 -17.52 -11.68
C VAL A 74 -3.04 -16.13 -11.74
N THR A 75 -2.29 -15.11 -12.15
CA THR A 75 -2.70 -13.70 -12.12
C THR A 75 -3.11 -13.14 -13.49
N VAL A 76 -2.89 -13.88 -14.60
CA VAL A 76 -3.26 -13.40 -15.94
C VAL A 76 -4.77 -13.50 -16.12
N PRO A 77 -5.50 -12.38 -16.40
CA PRO A 77 -6.92 -12.44 -16.60
C PRO A 77 -7.31 -13.17 -17.88
N PHE A 78 -8.48 -13.84 -17.85
CA PHE A 78 -9.11 -14.51 -18.97
C PHE A 78 -10.46 -13.85 -19.29
N LEU A 79 -10.62 -13.45 -20.54
CA LEU A 79 -11.88 -13.02 -21.14
C LEU A 79 -12.34 -14.10 -22.12
N PHE A 80 -13.44 -14.79 -21.80
CA PHE A 80 -13.99 -15.77 -22.69
C PHE A 80 -14.97 -15.17 -23.69
N LEU A 81 -14.88 -15.61 -24.93
CA LEU A 81 -15.87 -15.37 -25.97
C LEU A 81 -16.87 -16.52 -25.96
N SER A 82 -18.17 -16.24 -25.73
CA SER A 82 -19.17 -17.29 -25.52
C SER A 82 -20.44 -17.05 -26.35
N ALA A 83 -21.06 -18.14 -26.85
CA ALA A 83 -22.39 -18.05 -27.44
C ALA A 83 -23.46 -17.91 -26.35
N ARG A 84 -24.51 -17.12 -26.59
CA ARG A 84 -25.60 -16.82 -25.61
C ARG A 84 -26.34 -18.05 -25.06
N THR A 85 -26.17 -19.23 -25.66
CA THR A 85 -26.87 -20.47 -25.29
C THR A 85 -26.24 -21.23 -24.12
N GLU A 86 -25.03 -20.87 -23.68
CA GLU A 86 -24.22 -21.63 -22.72
C GLU A 86 -24.32 -21.12 -21.27
N ARG A 87 -25.48 -20.55 -20.86
CA ARG A 87 -25.71 -20.09 -19.49
C ARG A 87 -25.52 -21.17 -18.41
N SER A 88 -25.60 -22.44 -18.76
CA SER A 88 -25.36 -23.58 -17.86
C SER A 88 -23.89 -23.72 -17.45
N ASP A 89 -22.95 -23.29 -18.31
CA ASP A 89 -21.52 -23.43 -18.08
C ASP A 89 -20.90 -22.29 -17.25
N VAL A 90 -21.59 -21.17 -17.12
CA VAL A 90 -21.20 -20.01 -16.30
C VAL A 90 -20.99 -20.42 -14.82
N SER A 91 -21.72 -21.41 -14.33
CA SER A 91 -21.58 -21.92 -12.97
C SER A 91 -20.25 -22.70 -12.76
N ARG A 92 -19.88 -23.54 -13.73
CA ARG A 92 -18.62 -24.31 -13.75
C ARG A 92 -17.42 -23.39 -13.89
N ALA A 93 -17.54 -22.41 -14.75
CA ALA A 93 -16.46 -21.47 -15.05
C ALA A 93 -16.14 -20.50 -13.89
N ARG A 94 -17.12 -20.12 -13.07
CA ARG A 94 -16.88 -19.32 -11.84
C ARG A 94 -16.01 -20.08 -10.84
N SER A 95 -16.15 -21.41 -10.76
CA SER A 95 -15.28 -22.22 -9.88
C SER A 95 -13.85 -22.35 -10.41
N LEU A 96 -13.61 -22.12 -11.72
CA LEU A 96 -12.31 -22.16 -12.36
C LEU A 96 -11.58 -20.81 -12.39
N GLY A 97 -12.16 -19.76 -11.82
CA GLY A 97 -11.51 -18.44 -11.74
C GLY A 97 -11.51 -17.69 -13.07
N VAL A 98 -12.58 -17.82 -13.85
CA VAL A 98 -12.82 -16.98 -15.05
C VAL A 98 -13.11 -15.56 -14.62
N ASP A 99 -12.43 -14.60 -15.25
CA ASP A 99 -12.58 -13.20 -14.90
C ASP A 99 -13.77 -12.52 -15.55
N ASP A 100 -14.13 -12.89 -16.80
CA ASP A 100 -15.29 -12.36 -17.53
C ASP A 100 -15.64 -13.10 -18.81
N TYR A 101 -16.83 -12.72 -19.36
CA TYR A 101 -17.37 -13.22 -20.62
C TYR A 101 -17.79 -12.08 -21.53
N LEU A 102 -17.50 -12.21 -22.83
CA LEU A 102 -18.07 -11.40 -23.89
C LEU A 102 -18.96 -12.29 -24.77
N PHE A 103 -20.24 -12.00 -24.86
CA PHE A 103 -21.19 -12.85 -25.58
C PHE A 103 -21.21 -12.52 -27.07
N LYS A 104 -21.05 -13.57 -27.91
CA LYS A 104 -21.22 -13.49 -29.36
C LYS A 104 -22.71 -13.38 -29.73
N PRO A 105 -23.14 -12.53 -30.68
CA PRO A 105 -22.32 -11.59 -31.44
C PRO A 105 -22.01 -10.31 -30.61
N PHE A 106 -20.83 -9.77 -30.78
CA PHE A 106 -20.36 -8.52 -30.19
C PHE A 106 -19.84 -7.58 -31.28
N ASP A 107 -19.83 -6.28 -31.01
CA ASP A 107 -19.23 -5.28 -31.89
C ASP A 107 -17.78 -4.90 -31.45
N ALA A 108 -17.10 -4.12 -32.31
CA ALA A 108 -15.73 -3.70 -32.01
C ALA A 108 -15.59 -2.87 -30.72
N PRO A 109 -16.46 -1.89 -30.43
CA PRO A 109 -16.46 -1.15 -29.16
C PRO A 109 -16.63 -2.06 -27.94
N GLU A 110 -17.51 -3.07 -27.99
CA GLU A 110 -17.73 -4.01 -26.89
C GLU A 110 -16.47 -4.83 -26.60
N LEU A 111 -15.79 -5.36 -27.65
CA LEU A 111 -14.53 -6.10 -27.52
C LEU A 111 -13.45 -5.22 -26.88
N VAL A 112 -13.25 -4.02 -27.39
CA VAL A 112 -12.21 -3.08 -26.91
C VAL A 112 -12.48 -2.67 -25.45
N SER A 113 -13.74 -2.38 -25.11
CA SER A 113 -14.17 -2.02 -23.75
C SER A 113 -13.91 -3.16 -22.75
N ALA A 114 -14.28 -4.41 -23.12
CA ALA A 114 -14.04 -5.58 -22.28
C ALA A 114 -12.53 -5.79 -22.02
N VAL A 115 -11.73 -5.71 -23.07
CA VAL A 115 -10.26 -5.86 -22.99
C VAL A 115 -9.65 -4.78 -22.07
N ARG A 116 -9.97 -3.50 -22.29
CA ARG A 116 -9.44 -2.40 -21.49
C ARG A 116 -9.83 -2.54 -20.03
N THR A 117 -11.09 -2.84 -19.73
CA THR A 117 -11.57 -3.03 -18.35
C THR A 117 -10.78 -4.10 -17.60
N ARG A 118 -10.43 -5.21 -18.27
CA ARG A 118 -9.66 -6.30 -17.65
C ARG A 118 -8.19 -5.93 -17.41
N LEU A 119 -7.57 -5.28 -18.38
CA LEU A 119 -6.19 -4.79 -18.23
C LEU A 119 -6.07 -3.73 -17.14
N ASP A 120 -7.02 -2.80 -17.05
CA ASP A 120 -7.02 -1.77 -16.02
C ASP A 120 -7.23 -2.37 -14.62
N ARG A 121 -8.16 -3.34 -14.48
CA ARG A 121 -8.37 -4.03 -13.21
C ARG A 121 -7.11 -4.79 -12.76
N ARG A 122 -6.43 -5.47 -13.68
CA ARG A 122 -5.15 -6.13 -13.38
C ARG A 122 -4.10 -5.15 -12.88
N ARG A 123 -3.92 -4.00 -13.57
CA ARG A 123 -2.98 -2.95 -13.15
C ARG A 123 -3.25 -2.44 -11.75
N VAL A 124 -4.52 -2.22 -11.43
CA VAL A 124 -4.93 -1.78 -10.09
C VAL A 124 -4.54 -2.83 -9.04
N ILE A 125 -4.82 -4.11 -9.28
CA ILE A 125 -4.46 -5.20 -8.35
C ILE A 125 -2.94 -5.28 -8.18
N GLU A 126 -2.16 -5.26 -9.26
CA GLU A 126 -0.70 -5.31 -9.21
C GLU A 126 -0.09 -4.11 -8.44
N LEU A 127 -0.68 -2.92 -8.59
CA LEU A 127 -0.28 -1.74 -7.82
C LEU A 127 -0.56 -1.91 -6.32
N PHE A 128 -1.72 -2.47 -5.96
CA PHE A 128 -2.06 -2.74 -4.55
C PHE A 128 -1.13 -3.79 -3.94
N ASP A 129 -0.87 -4.89 -4.64
CA ASP A 129 0.01 -5.96 -4.17
C ASP A 129 1.46 -5.47 -3.99
N THR A 130 1.95 -4.68 -4.95
CA THR A 130 3.29 -4.08 -4.88
C THR A 130 3.40 -3.12 -3.70
N ARG A 131 2.39 -2.28 -3.48
CA ARG A 131 2.34 -1.36 -2.34
C ARG A 131 2.30 -2.11 -1.02
N ALA A 132 1.47 -3.15 -0.90
CA ALA A 132 1.38 -3.97 0.30
C ALA A 132 2.72 -4.65 0.63
N ALA A 133 3.41 -5.20 -0.38
CA ALA A 133 4.72 -5.79 -0.22
C ALA A 133 5.78 -4.77 0.22
N HIS A 134 5.76 -3.56 -0.35
CA HIS A 134 6.65 -2.47 0.08
C HIS A 134 6.39 -2.07 1.53
N LEU A 135 5.12 -1.89 1.91
CA LEU A 135 4.76 -1.58 3.30
C LEU A 135 5.23 -2.65 4.27
N GLN A 136 5.02 -3.93 3.97
CA GLN A 136 5.49 -5.03 4.82
C GLN A 136 7.01 -5.01 4.98
N THR A 137 7.76 -4.74 3.92
CA THR A 137 9.21 -4.62 3.97
C THR A 137 9.64 -3.45 4.86
N ILE A 138 8.98 -2.30 4.75
CA ILE A 138 9.29 -1.11 5.54
C ILE A 138 8.93 -1.33 7.01
N VAL A 139 7.79 -1.96 7.30
CA VAL A 139 7.41 -2.36 8.68
C VAL A 139 8.47 -3.31 9.27
N MET A 140 8.95 -4.28 8.50
CA MET A 140 10.00 -5.19 8.95
C MET A 140 11.28 -4.42 9.29
N LEU A 141 11.70 -3.47 8.45
CA LEU A 141 12.90 -2.64 8.72
C LEU A 141 12.70 -1.75 9.94
N ALA A 142 11.55 -1.13 10.12
CA ALA A 142 11.23 -0.34 11.31
C ALA A 142 11.27 -1.19 12.58
N ASN A 143 10.70 -2.39 12.55
CA ASN A 143 10.74 -3.34 13.66
C ASN A 143 12.16 -3.80 14.02
N VAL A 144 13.06 -3.93 13.03
CA VAL A 144 14.48 -4.21 13.32
C VAL A 144 15.11 -3.08 14.13
N ILE A 145 14.76 -1.83 13.88
CA ILE A 145 15.23 -0.68 14.65
C ILE A 145 14.61 -0.69 16.04
N GLU A 146 13.31 -1.00 16.16
CA GLU A 146 12.62 -1.17 17.44
C GLU A 146 13.29 -2.23 18.33
N THR A 147 13.84 -3.31 17.77
CA THR A 147 14.54 -4.33 18.59
C THR A 147 15.77 -3.79 19.31
N ARG A 148 16.32 -2.66 18.86
CA ARG A 148 17.43 -1.97 19.54
C ARG A 148 16.96 -1.11 20.72
N ASP A 149 15.72 -0.67 20.70
CA ASP A 149 15.05 0.08 21.76
C ASP A 149 14.01 -0.83 22.45
N PRO A 150 14.32 -1.38 23.62
CA PRO A 150 13.46 -2.36 24.28
C PRO A 150 12.10 -1.82 24.70
N TYR A 151 11.85 -0.52 24.52
CA TYR A 151 10.64 0.17 24.94
C TYR A 151 9.60 0.32 23.80
N THR A 152 9.92 -0.11 22.58
CA THR A 152 9.13 0.18 21.39
C THR A 152 8.43 -1.04 20.78
N ALA A 153 8.42 -2.22 21.43
CA ALA A 153 7.75 -3.41 20.87
C ALA A 153 6.29 -3.14 20.48
N GLY A 154 5.98 -3.24 19.18
CA GLY A 154 4.67 -2.96 18.60
C GLY A 154 4.26 -1.49 18.58
N HIS A 155 5.14 -0.57 18.92
CA HIS A 155 4.92 0.86 18.88
C HIS A 155 4.61 1.36 17.45
N VAL A 156 5.39 0.93 16.46
CA VAL A 156 5.17 1.30 15.05
C VAL A 156 3.74 1.04 14.61
N GLU A 157 3.18 -0.13 14.90
CA GLU A 157 1.83 -0.47 14.49
C GLU A 157 0.75 0.31 15.28
N ARG A 158 0.97 0.56 16.56
CA ARG A 158 0.04 1.38 17.37
C ARG A 158 0.03 2.83 16.91
N VAL A 159 1.20 3.44 16.72
CA VAL A 159 1.33 4.82 16.21
C VAL A 159 0.72 4.94 14.81
N ARG A 160 1.02 3.99 13.90
CA ARG A 160 0.41 3.94 12.58
C ARG A 160 -1.12 3.96 12.65
N ARG A 161 -1.71 3.08 13.45
CA ARG A 161 -3.17 2.99 13.62
C ARG A 161 -3.77 4.27 14.20
N LEU A 162 -3.16 4.84 15.23
CA LEU A 162 -3.61 6.10 15.85
C LEU A 162 -3.52 7.26 14.88
N ALA A 163 -2.42 7.35 14.12
CA ALA A 163 -2.20 8.39 13.13
C ALA A 163 -3.24 8.34 12.00
N LEU A 164 -3.51 7.15 11.47
CA LEU A 164 -4.54 6.94 10.44
C LEU A 164 -5.93 7.36 10.94
N ASN A 165 -6.31 6.95 12.16
CA ASN A 165 -7.60 7.31 12.74
C ASN A 165 -7.75 8.83 12.91
N LEU A 166 -6.69 9.51 13.36
CA LEU A 166 -6.70 10.97 13.49
C LEU A 166 -6.77 11.67 12.13
N ALA A 167 -6.02 11.20 11.13
CA ALA A 167 -6.04 11.77 9.79
C ALA A 167 -7.42 11.61 9.11
N PHE A 168 -8.08 10.45 9.27
CA PHE A 168 -9.46 10.25 8.81
C PHE A 168 -10.43 11.23 9.49
N ALA A 169 -10.29 11.45 10.80
CA ALA A 169 -11.14 12.41 11.53
C ALA A 169 -10.85 13.88 11.17
N LEU A 170 -9.69 14.17 10.59
CA LEU A 170 -9.28 15.48 10.08
C LEU A 170 -9.58 15.63 8.56
N ASP A 171 -10.32 14.71 7.95
CA ASP A 171 -10.68 14.69 6.52
C ASP A 171 -9.46 14.82 5.57
N TRP A 172 -8.34 14.19 5.91
CA TRP A 172 -7.18 14.16 5.04
C TRP A 172 -7.45 13.37 3.76
N SER A 173 -6.86 13.79 2.65
CA SER A 173 -7.01 13.10 1.38
C SER A 173 -6.43 11.68 1.40
N ASN A 174 -6.91 10.80 0.52
CA ASN A 174 -6.35 9.44 0.39
C ASN A 174 -4.86 9.45 0.06
N GLU A 175 -4.38 10.46 -0.66
CA GLU A 175 -2.96 10.65 -0.97
C GLU A 175 -2.16 11.01 0.29
N ASP A 176 -2.62 11.97 1.08
CA ASP A 176 -2.00 12.34 2.36
C ASP A 176 -1.97 11.16 3.33
N ILE A 177 -3.07 10.39 3.41
CA ILE A 177 -3.16 9.19 4.25
C ILE A 177 -2.15 8.13 3.81
N ALA A 178 -1.96 7.97 2.51
CA ALA A 178 -0.98 7.04 1.96
C ALA A 178 0.46 7.42 2.34
N ILE A 179 0.77 8.71 2.37
CA ILE A 179 2.08 9.24 2.78
C ILE A 179 2.25 9.15 4.29
N LEU A 180 1.20 9.48 5.06
CA LEU A 180 1.18 9.37 6.51
C LEU A 180 1.55 7.96 6.98
N GLU A 181 1.06 6.94 6.30
CA GLU A 181 1.34 5.55 6.66
C GLU A 181 2.84 5.25 6.67
N PHE A 182 3.57 5.69 5.64
CA PHE A 182 5.04 5.61 5.62
C PHE A 182 5.69 6.47 6.70
N GLY A 183 5.19 7.70 6.87
CA GLY A 183 5.71 8.62 7.88
C GLY A 183 5.57 8.08 9.30
N ALA A 184 4.43 7.50 9.64
CA ALA A 184 4.18 6.91 10.96
C ALA A 184 5.04 5.68 11.23
N ILE A 185 5.30 4.84 10.22
CA ILE A 185 6.17 3.67 10.34
C ILE A 185 7.64 4.08 10.50
N LEU A 186 8.07 5.12 9.79
CA LEU A 186 9.49 5.50 9.67
C LEU A 186 9.90 6.68 10.55
N HIS A 187 9.00 7.27 11.37
CA HIS A 187 9.31 8.49 12.11
C HIS A 187 10.59 8.37 12.98
N ASP A 188 10.84 7.22 13.51
CA ASP A 188 11.96 6.89 14.38
C ASP A 188 13.13 6.17 13.67
N ILE A 189 13.11 6.05 12.32
CA ILE A 189 14.15 5.33 11.55
C ILE A 189 15.57 5.83 11.87
N GLY A 190 15.71 7.12 12.13
CA GLY A 190 16.99 7.75 12.47
C GLY A 190 17.59 7.31 13.80
N LYS A 191 16.86 6.64 14.68
CA LYS A 191 17.41 6.05 15.92
C LYS A 191 18.52 5.02 15.65
N ILE A 192 18.65 4.58 14.39
CA ILE A 192 19.74 3.68 13.99
C ILE A 192 21.12 4.26 14.26
N ILE A 193 21.29 5.59 14.22
CA ILE A 193 22.57 6.25 14.51
C ILE A 193 22.84 6.44 16.00
N VAL A 194 21.81 6.29 16.85
CA VAL A 194 21.93 6.49 18.30
C VAL A 194 22.63 5.27 18.92
N PRO A 195 23.67 5.47 19.75
CA PRO A 195 24.35 4.38 20.43
C PRO A 195 23.39 3.54 21.29
N SER A 196 23.51 2.22 21.23
CA SER A 196 22.62 1.31 21.98
C SER A 196 22.67 1.53 23.49
N GLN A 197 23.79 2.03 24.02
CA GLN A 197 23.94 2.38 25.45
C GLN A 197 22.99 3.54 25.84
N VAL A 198 22.78 4.50 24.93
CA VAL A 198 21.86 5.64 25.13
C VAL A 198 20.42 5.16 25.04
N LEU A 199 20.07 4.37 24.00
CA LEU A 199 18.72 3.84 23.81
C LEU A 199 18.26 2.93 24.96
N LYS A 200 19.20 2.13 25.52
CA LYS A 200 18.91 1.15 26.59
C LYS A 200 19.11 1.70 28.01
N LYS A 201 19.42 2.98 28.14
CA LYS A 201 19.67 3.57 29.45
C LYS A 201 18.40 3.62 30.29
N THR A 202 18.48 3.15 31.51
CA THR A 202 17.36 3.03 32.44
C THR A 202 17.14 4.26 33.33
N GLY A 203 18.07 5.21 33.28
CA GLY A 203 18.00 6.48 34.00
C GLY A 203 17.89 7.68 33.07
N PRO A 204 17.84 8.90 33.62
CA PRO A 204 17.79 10.11 32.83
C PRO A 204 19.03 10.23 31.93
N LEU A 205 18.83 10.73 30.71
CA LEU A 205 19.93 11.01 29.78
C LEU A 205 20.70 12.23 30.25
N THR A 206 22.05 12.19 30.13
CA THR A 206 22.89 13.38 30.27
C THR A 206 22.67 14.33 29.10
N GLU A 207 23.12 15.58 29.18
CA GLU A 207 23.00 16.53 28.07
C GLU A 207 23.69 16.03 26.80
N GLN A 208 24.85 15.42 26.92
CA GLN A 208 25.58 14.81 25.78
C GLN A 208 24.80 13.66 25.14
N GLU A 209 24.16 12.81 25.94
CA GLU A 209 23.29 11.74 25.44
C GLU A 209 22.01 12.30 24.79
N TRP A 210 21.46 13.37 25.34
CA TRP A 210 20.35 14.10 24.73
C TRP A 210 20.71 14.70 23.38
N GLU A 211 21.89 15.27 23.22
CA GLU A 211 22.38 15.76 21.93
C GLU A 211 22.42 14.64 20.87
N LEU A 212 22.85 13.45 21.26
CA LEU A 212 22.86 12.30 20.37
C LEU A 212 21.43 11.86 20.02
N MET A 213 20.54 11.82 21.01
CA MET A 213 19.14 11.47 20.80
C MET A 213 18.43 12.45 19.87
N ARG A 214 18.61 13.77 20.08
CA ARG A 214 17.97 14.83 19.27
C ARG A 214 18.39 14.84 17.79
N ARG A 215 19.40 14.08 17.40
CA ARG A 215 19.86 13.99 16.00
C ARG A 215 19.02 13.02 15.14
N HIS A 216 18.24 12.11 15.76
CA HIS A 216 17.55 11.07 14.99
C HIS A 216 16.53 11.61 13.98
N PRO A 217 15.77 12.71 14.21
CA PRO A 217 14.85 13.20 13.19
C PRO A 217 15.56 13.65 11.91
N GLN A 218 16.66 14.39 12.05
CA GLN A 218 17.47 14.84 10.92
C GLN A 218 18.17 13.68 10.21
N ALA A 219 18.66 12.71 10.97
CA ALA A 219 19.29 11.52 10.39
C ALA A 219 18.29 10.67 9.63
N GLY A 220 17.09 10.48 10.18
CA GLY A 220 16.01 9.77 9.52
C GLY A 220 15.56 10.48 8.23
N ALA A 221 15.33 11.78 8.28
CA ALA A 221 15.02 12.58 7.11
C ALA A 221 16.04 12.42 5.98
N LYS A 222 17.34 12.50 6.32
CA LYS A 222 18.44 12.31 5.36
C LYS A 222 18.46 10.92 4.73
N MET A 223 18.06 9.89 5.46
CA MET A 223 17.95 8.52 4.92
C MET A 223 16.82 8.41 3.87
N LEU A 224 15.73 9.13 4.09
CA LEU A 224 14.58 9.11 3.17
C LEU A 224 14.80 9.94 1.90
N GLU A 225 15.68 10.95 1.92
CA GLU A 225 15.99 11.80 0.75
C GLU A 225 16.44 11.00 -0.48
N GLY A 226 17.14 9.88 -0.25
CA GLY A 226 17.63 8.98 -1.31
C GLY A 226 16.57 8.08 -1.95
N VAL A 227 15.31 8.10 -1.45
CA VAL A 227 14.25 7.20 -1.88
C VAL A 227 13.05 8.02 -2.33
N ASP A 228 12.86 8.17 -3.65
CA ASP A 228 11.92 9.12 -4.24
C ASP A 228 10.48 8.98 -3.69
N HIS A 229 9.95 7.77 -3.57
CA HIS A 229 8.59 7.54 -3.07
C HIS A 229 8.42 7.77 -1.56
N LEU A 230 9.51 7.96 -0.79
CA LEU A 230 9.48 8.26 0.63
C LEU A 230 9.74 9.74 0.95
N ARG A 231 10.12 10.56 -0.03
CA ARG A 231 10.43 11.99 0.20
C ARG A 231 9.26 12.74 0.83
N ALA A 232 8.03 12.43 0.41
CA ALA A 232 6.83 13.05 0.96
C ALA A 232 6.60 12.68 2.45
N ALA A 233 7.21 11.61 2.96
CA ALA A 233 7.15 11.22 4.36
C ALA A 233 8.17 11.95 5.26
N ILE A 234 9.13 12.68 4.69
CA ILE A 234 10.16 13.41 5.45
C ILE A 234 9.58 14.35 6.52
N PRO A 235 8.52 15.14 6.28
CA PRO A 235 7.97 16.03 7.32
C PRO A 235 7.51 15.29 8.58
N TYR A 236 7.00 14.08 8.47
CA TYR A 236 6.64 13.25 9.61
C TYR A 236 7.85 12.89 10.46
N VAL A 237 8.94 12.47 9.81
CA VAL A 237 10.19 12.06 10.47
C VAL A 237 10.92 13.24 11.09
N LEU A 238 10.93 14.39 10.39
CA LEU A 238 11.75 15.53 10.76
C LEU A 238 11.16 16.37 11.89
N TYR A 239 9.81 16.48 11.95
CA TYR A 239 9.14 17.46 12.81
C TYR A 239 8.31 16.86 13.94
N HIS A 240 8.29 15.55 14.15
CA HIS A 240 7.46 14.91 15.20
C HIS A 240 7.90 15.24 16.63
N HIS A 241 9.07 15.84 16.82
CA HIS A 241 9.55 16.32 18.12
C HIS A 241 9.45 17.85 18.28
N GLU A 242 8.93 18.56 17.28
CA GLU A 242 8.62 19.98 17.48
C GLU A 242 7.47 20.15 18.48
N TRP A 243 7.51 21.23 19.25
CA TRP A 243 6.48 21.58 20.23
C TRP A 243 5.73 22.82 19.77
N TRP A 244 4.44 22.84 19.97
CA TRP A 244 3.61 23.95 19.53
C TRP A 244 4.11 25.33 19.99
N ASN A 245 4.68 25.41 21.20
CA ASN A 245 5.23 26.64 21.77
C ASN A 245 6.62 27.03 21.23
N GLY A 246 7.26 26.21 20.41
CA GLY A 246 8.59 26.44 19.84
C GLY A 246 9.76 25.97 20.71
N CYS A 247 9.52 25.24 21.79
CA CYS A 247 10.58 24.68 22.63
C CYS A 247 10.99 23.26 22.22
N GLY A 248 10.48 22.75 21.10
CA GLY A 248 10.82 21.45 20.53
C GLY A 248 12.14 21.43 19.76
N TYR A 249 12.39 20.34 19.07
CA TYR A 249 13.56 20.16 18.21
C TYR A 249 13.18 19.44 16.91
N PRO A 250 13.99 19.52 15.83
CA PRO A 250 15.35 20.05 15.76
C PRO A 250 15.47 21.56 15.46
N PHE A 251 14.38 22.26 15.08
CA PHE A 251 14.45 23.65 14.62
C PHE A 251 13.78 24.65 15.55
N GLY A 252 13.01 24.19 16.53
CA GLY A 252 12.24 25.08 17.43
C GLY A 252 11.12 25.84 16.72
N LEU A 253 10.47 25.21 15.75
CA LEU A 253 9.34 25.78 15.03
C LEU A 253 8.14 25.98 15.96
N LYS A 254 7.36 27.05 15.73
CA LYS A 254 6.23 27.41 16.61
C LYS A 254 4.92 27.44 15.85
N GLY A 255 3.87 26.90 16.47
CA GLY A 255 2.50 26.98 15.96
C GLY A 255 2.37 26.36 14.57
N GLU A 256 1.72 27.05 13.66
CA GLU A 256 1.47 26.60 12.30
C GLU A 256 2.73 26.56 11.40
N ALA A 257 3.86 27.14 11.85
CA ALA A 257 5.13 26.95 11.16
C ALA A 257 5.63 25.49 11.23
N ILE A 258 5.13 24.70 12.19
CA ILE A 258 5.34 23.26 12.23
C ILE A 258 4.47 22.61 11.15
N PRO A 259 5.00 21.83 10.22
CA PRO A 259 4.20 21.07 9.27
C PRO A 259 3.13 20.22 9.97
N ARG A 260 1.93 20.14 9.37
CA ARG A 260 0.79 19.41 9.95
C ARG A 260 1.11 17.94 10.24
N GLU A 261 2.00 17.35 9.45
CA GLU A 261 2.51 15.99 9.55
C GLU A 261 3.22 15.77 10.90
N GLY A 262 4.12 16.67 11.26
CA GLY A 262 4.83 16.63 12.54
C GLY A 262 3.90 16.87 13.71
N ARG A 263 2.94 17.82 13.59
CA ARG A 263 1.93 18.11 14.64
C ARG A 263 1.06 16.91 14.93
N LEU A 264 0.63 16.19 13.88
CA LEU A 264 -0.19 14.98 14.01
C LEU A 264 0.60 13.87 14.72
N LEU A 265 1.81 13.56 14.24
CA LEU A 265 2.63 12.49 14.83
C LEU A 265 3.01 12.79 16.27
N LYS A 266 3.28 14.07 16.61
CA LYS A 266 3.56 14.46 18.00
C LYS A 266 2.47 14.01 18.97
N ILE A 267 1.20 14.18 18.61
CA ILE A 267 0.06 13.80 19.46
C ILE A 267 0.02 12.29 19.66
N VAL A 268 0.06 11.53 18.57
CA VAL A 268 -0.13 10.08 18.61
C VAL A 268 1.07 9.34 19.21
N ASP A 269 2.30 9.82 18.95
CA ASP A 269 3.52 9.25 19.51
C ASP A 269 3.54 9.43 21.05
N VAL A 270 3.25 10.64 21.55
CA VAL A 270 3.21 10.90 22.99
C VAL A 270 2.08 10.10 23.65
N PHE A 271 0.90 10.00 23.03
CA PHE A 271 -0.18 9.18 23.56
C PHE A 271 0.20 7.71 23.66
N ASP A 272 0.82 7.12 22.62
CA ASP A 272 1.29 5.75 22.67
C ASP A 272 2.37 5.57 23.74
N ALA A 273 3.29 6.53 23.85
CA ALA A 273 4.33 6.50 24.87
C ALA A 273 3.80 6.49 26.31
N MET A 274 2.70 7.21 26.58
CA MET A 274 2.05 7.26 27.90
C MET A 274 1.25 6.00 28.20
N THR A 275 0.58 5.42 27.19
CA THR A 275 -0.36 4.30 27.38
C THR A 275 0.29 2.93 27.22
N SER A 276 1.54 2.88 26.75
CA SER A 276 2.29 1.63 26.59
C SER A 276 3.11 1.29 27.84
N ASN A 277 3.15 0.00 28.20
CA ASN A 277 3.97 -0.46 29.31
C ASN A 277 5.46 -0.27 28.99
N ARG A 278 6.16 0.48 29.83
CA ARG A 278 7.61 0.62 29.81
C ARG A 278 8.19 0.05 31.10
N PRO A 279 9.35 -0.62 31.08
CA PRO A 279 9.92 -1.30 32.26
C PRO A 279 10.07 -0.43 33.53
N TYR A 280 10.05 0.89 33.36
CA TYR A 280 10.26 1.85 34.47
C TYR A 280 9.10 2.82 34.67
N HIS A 281 8.02 2.66 33.90
CA HIS A 281 6.80 3.50 34.03
C HIS A 281 5.59 2.60 33.89
N SER A 282 4.75 2.52 34.90
CA SER A 282 3.41 1.92 34.75
C SER A 282 2.65 2.75 33.70
N SER A 283 2.08 2.05 32.69
CA SER A 283 1.25 2.70 31.68
C SER A 283 0.13 3.49 32.35
N MET A 284 -0.11 4.69 31.86
CA MET A 284 -1.31 5.43 32.17
C MET A 284 -2.52 4.75 31.53
N THR A 285 -3.67 4.87 32.16
CA THR A 285 -4.93 4.57 31.46
C THR A 285 -5.12 5.54 30.32
N ALA A 286 -5.85 5.14 29.28
CA ALA A 286 -6.14 6.03 28.14
C ALA A 286 -6.77 7.36 28.60
N ARG A 287 -7.60 7.33 29.64
CA ARG A 287 -8.23 8.53 30.22
C ARG A 287 -7.21 9.47 30.85
N GLU A 288 -6.32 8.95 31.69
CA GLU A 288 -5.25 9.73 32.32
C GLU A 288 -4.33 10.37 31.27
N ALA A 289 -3.97 9.63 30.21
CA ALA A 289 -3.18 10.14 29.11
C ALA A 289 -3.90 11.27 28.35
N MET A 290 -5.22 11.13 28.07
CA MET A 290 -6.02 12.17 27.47
C MET A 290 -6.09 13.44 28.32
N ASP A 291 -6.29 13.29 29.64
CA ASP A 291 -6.30 14.42 30.56
C ASP A 291 -4.93 15.15 30.60
N ASP A 292 -3.84 14.40 30.47
CA ASP A 292 -2.49 14.97 30.40
C ASP A 292 -2.25 15.71 29.08
N LEU A 293 -2.62 15.10 27.95
CA LEU A 293 -2.56 15.76 26.65
C LEU A 293 -3.35 17.08 26.65
N ALA A 294 -4.58 17.05 27.20
CA ALA A 294 -5.44 18.23 27.28
C ALA A 294 -4.82 19.38 28.09
N ARG A 295 -4.17 19.07 29.24
CA ARG A 295 -3.44 20.07 30.05
C ARG A 295 -2.28 20.71 29.30
N ASN A 296 -1.70 20.02 28.34
CA ASN A 296 -0.55 20.46 27.55
C ASN A 296 -0.94 21.01 26.16
N SER A 297 -2.23 21.23 25.92
CA SER A 297 -2.76 21.87 24.71
C SER A 297 -2.18 23.25 24.53
N GLY A 298 -1.71 23.61 23.34
CA GLY A 298 -1.08 24.89 23.06
C GLY A 298 0.35 25.05 23.62
N ILE A 299 0.84 24.05 24.35
CA ILE A 299 2.24 23.99 24.84
C ILE A 299 3.02 23.00 23.97
N TYR A 300 2.66 21.74 24.02
CA TYR A 300 3.31 20.69 23.24
C TYR A 300 2.56 20.37 21.97
N PHE A 301 1.24 20.49 21.96
CA PHE A 301 0.34 20.00 20.92
C PHE A 301 -0.45 21.11 20.26
N ASP A 302 -0.73 20.91 18.96
CA ASP A 302 -1.70 21.73 18.23
C ASP A 302 -3.09 21.59 18.87
N PRO A 303 -3.69 22.69 19.34
CA PRO A 303 -4.97 22.64 20.04
C PRO A 303 -6.13 22.11 19.18
N ALA A 304 -6.15 22.45 17.89
CA ALA A 304 -7.21 22.04 16.98
C ALA A 304 -7.12 20.54 16.70
N MET A 305 -5.95 20.04 16.33
CA MET A 305 -5.73 18.61 16.08
C MET A 305 -5.96 17.78 17.34
N LEU A 306 -5.48 18.25 18.50
CA LEU A 306 -5.67 17.55 19.76
C LEU A 306 -7.15 17.47 20.15
N SER A 307 -7.94 18.50 19.91
CA SER A 307 -9.38 18.48 20.16
C SER A 307 -10.07 17.37 19.34
N VAL A 308 -9.71 17.24 18.05
CA VAL A 308 -10.23 16.17 17.18
C VAL A 308 -9.78 14.80 17.69
N PHE A 309 -8.52 14.64 18.08
CA PHE A 309 -8.00 13.38 18.62
C PHE A 309 -8.78 12.91 19.85
N ILE A 310 -9.00 13.80 20.83
CA ILE A 310 -9.76 13.50 22.06
C ILE A 310 -11.21 13.11 21.75
N GLN A 311 -11.85 13.79 20.77
CA GLN A 311 -13.23 13.48 20.37
C GLN A 311 -13.34 12.12 19.64
N THR A 312 -12.34 11.78 18.85
CA THR A 312 -12.31 10.55 18.03
C THR A 312 -11.98 9.32 18.86
N TYR A 313 -11.10 9.46 19.84
CA TYR A 313 -10.69 8.39 20.75
C TYR A 313 -11.70 8.26 21.91
N LYS A 314 -12.93 7.86 21.58
CA LYS A 314 -13.93 7.54 22.61
C LYS A 314 -13.50 6.28 23.35
N ILE A 315 -13.27 6.40 24.66
CA ILE A 315 -12.99 5.33 25.61
C ILE A 315 -14.29 4.60 25.92
#